data_d19c66d4c81add0c47182db760395aee
#
_entry.id   d19c66d4c81add0c47182db760395aee
#
_cell.length_a   1.000
_cell.length_b   1.000
_cell.length_c   1.000
_cell.angle_alpha   90.00
_cell.angle_beta   90.00
_cell.angle_gamma   90.00
#
_symmetry.space_group_name_H-M   'P 1'
#
loop_
_entity.id
_entity.type
_entity.pdbx_description
1 polymer ?
#
loop_
_entity_poly.entity_id
_entity_poly.type
_entity_poly.pdbx_seq_one_letter_code
_entity_poly.pdbx_strand_id
1 'polypeptide(L)'
;MVASIKDYNYFLPNKLIALNPRPKREQAKMMVYDNNLEIMQHTLFSEIPDYLEKGDMIVLNDTKVIPGRLFLKKATGGTVELLFHKAIDKNTTICIFKSSRKLTINTKLYLDNNNFFVIKDINDNYVTLYYHDDSLSLFMNHGEVPLPKYIKRKATKEDIDRYQTTYAKNNGSVAAPTAGLHFTKNILHQIKQKGVLIEYLTLHVTYNTFKPISKDDYTLHEIGSEYCSISENLMK
;
A
#
# COMPACT_ATOMS: atom_id res chain seq x y z
N MET A 1 -7.36 -31.12 8.88
CA MET A 1 -8.19 -30.45 7.85
C MET A 1 -7.25 -29.66 6.95
N VAL A 2 -7.39 -29.80 5.63
CA VAL A 2 -6.63 -28.99 4.69
C VAL A 2 -7.23 -27.58 4.72
N ALA A 3 -6.39 -26.56 4.89
CA ALA A 3 -6.81 -25.17 4.93
C ALA A 3 -7.21 -24.71 3.51
N SER A 4 -8.50 -24.62 3.22
CA SER A 4 -9.00 -24.29 1.88
C SER A 4 -9.41 -22.85 1.76
N ILE A 5 -8.97 -22.16 0.69
CA ILE A 5 -9.43 -20.81 0.38
C ILE A 5 -10.95 -20.77 0.10
N LYS A 6 -11.55 -21.89 -0.27
CA LYS A 6 -13.00 -22.01 -0.53
C LYS A 6 -13.84 -21.76 0.72
N ASP A 7 -13.29 -22.01 1.92
CA ASP A 7 -13.97 -21.78 3.20
C ASP A 7 -14.23 -20.28 3.45
N TYR A 8 -13.50 -19.40 2.74
CA TYR A 8 -13.66 -17.95 2.81
C TYR A 8 -14.43 -17.37 1.62
N ASN A 9 -14.98 -18.23 0.74
CA ASN A 9 -15.69 -17.77 -0.44
C ASN A 9 -17.11 -17.34 -0.09
N TYR A 10 -17.48 -16.11 -0.46
CA TYR A 10 -18.83 -15.59 -0.31
C TYR A 10 -19.18 -14.67 -1.48
N PHE A 11 -20.47 -14.45 -1.69
CA PHE A 11 -20.92 -13.53 -2.71
C PHE A 11 -20.80 -12.08 -2.23
N LEU A 12 -19.88 -11.32 -2.88
CA LEU A 12 -19.70 -9.88 -2.67
C LEU A 12 -20.23 -9.09 -3.86
N PRO A 13 -21.40 -8.44 -3.76
CA PRO A 13 -21.91 -7.59 -4.84
C PRO A 13 -20.96 -6.41 -5.13
N ASN A 14 -20.66 -6.15 -6.40
CA ASN A 14 -19.76 -5.05 -6.79
C ASN A 14 -20.21 -3.67 -6.25
N LYS A 15 -21.52 -3.45 -6.07
CA LYS A 15 -22.08 -2.21 -5.52
C LYS A 15 -21.69 -1.94 -4.05
N LEU A 16 -21.22 -2.95 -3.33
CA LEU A 16 -20.76 -2.82 -1.94
C LEU A 16 -19.27 -2.45 -1.84
N ILE A 17 -18.55 -2.48 -2.97
CA ILE A 17 -17.15 -2.03 -3.02
C ILE A 17 -17.13 -0.53 -3.25
N ALA A 18 -16.69 0.23 -2.24
CA ALA A 18 -16.55 1.67 -2.37
C ALA A 18 -15.44 2.03 -3.36
N LEU A 19 -15.76 2.82 -4.39
CA LEU A 19 -14.80 3.27 -5.40
C LEU A 19 -14.15 4.61 -5.03
N ASN A 20 -14.79 5.39 -4.17
CA ASN A 20 -14.31 6.68 -3.71
C ASN A 20 -14.36 6.76 -2.17
N PRO A 21 -13.44 7.50 -1.55
CA PRO A 21 -13.48 7.71 -0.10
C PRO A 21 -14.68 8.59 0.28
N ARG A 22 -15.11 8.49 1.54
CA ARG A 22 -16.08 9.43 2.11
C ARG A 22 -15.50 10.85 2.11
N PRO A 23 -16.31 11.93 1.99
CA PRO A 23 -15.81 13.31 2.04
C PRO A 23 -14.98 13.59 3.30
N LYS A 24 -15.44 13.14 4.45
CA LYS A 24 -14.69 13.21 5.73
C LYS A 24 -14.19 11.82 6.10
N ARG A 25 -12.92 11.71 6.48
CA ARG A 25 -12.24 10.44 6.80
C ARG A 25 -12.92 9.70 7.94
N GLU A 26 -13.28 10.43 8.99
CA GLU A 26 -13.92 9.93 10.20
C GLU A 26 -15.37 9.46 10.01
N GLN A 27 -15.99 9.78 8.89
CA GLN A 27 -17.34 9.31 8.54
C GLN A 27 -17.34 7.90 7.91
N ALA A 28 -16.20 7.24 7.83
CA ALA A 28 -16.14 5.84 7.42
C ALA A 28 -16.93 4.98 8.41
N LYS A 29 -17.62 3.97 7.89
CA LYS A 29 -18.28 2.97 8.72
C LYS A 29 -17.23 2.12 9.43
N MET A 30 -17.46 1.82 10.69
CA MET A 30 -16.64 0.94 11.51
C MET A 30 -17.50 -0.22 12.00
N MET A 31 -16.96 -1.43 11.92
CA MET A 31 -17.55 -2.61 12.53
C MET A 31 -16.75 -2.93 13.79
N VAL A 32 -17.44 -3.08 14.90
CA VAL A 32 -16.87 -3.47 16.18
C VAL A 32 -17.37 -4.86 16.52
N TYR A 33 -16.48 -5.77 16.83
CA TYR A 33 -16.81 -7.11 17.28
C TYR A 33 -16.28 -7.32 18.71
N ASP A 34 -17.20 -7.55 19.65
CA ASP A 34 -16.85 -7.95 21.01
C ASP A 34 -16.78 -9.48 21.08
N ASN A 35 -15.57 -10.00 21.24
CA ASN A 35 -15.32 -11.44 21.27
C ASN A 35 -15.87 -12.12 22.55
N ASN A 36 -16.01 -11.38 23.66
CA ASN A 36 -16.51 -11.94 24.91
C ASN A 36 -18.04 -12.09 24.90
N LEU A 37 -18.70 -11.11 24.29
CA LEU A 37 -20.16 -11.09 24.18
C LEU A 37 -20.68 -11.68 22.85
N GLU A 38 -19.78 -11.98 21.92
CA GLU A 38 -20.09 -12.41 20.54
C GLU A 38 -21.05 -11.42 19.82
N ILE A 39 -20.94 -10.12 20.15
CA ILE A 39 -21.79 -9.08 19.60
C ILE A 39 -21.05 -8.30 18.53
N MET A 40 -21.71 -8.12 17.38
CA MET A 40 -21.24 -7.27 16.29
C MET A 40 -22.06 -5.97 16.28
N GLN A 41 -21.37 -4.83 16.26
CA GLN A 41 -21.95 -3.50 16.18
C GLN A 41 -21.45 -2.75 14.96
N HIS A 42 -22.30 -1.90 14.41
CA HIS A 42 -21.95 -0.99 13.32
C HIS A 42 -22.00 0.45 13.80
N THR A 43 -20.91 1.17 13.62
CA THR A 43 -20.77 2.56 14.04
C THR A 43 -19.96 3.37 13.03
N LEU A 44 -19.55 4.57 13.38
CA LEU A 44 -18.65 5.41 12.59
C LEU A 44 -17.24 5.42 13.19
N PHE A 45 -16.25 5.61 12.35
CA PHE A 45 -14.86 5.68 12.81
C PHE A 45 -14.61 6.86 13.76
N SER A 46 -15.44 7.92 13.69
CA SER A 46 -15.40 9.03 14.65
C SER A 46 -15.57 8.62 16.11
N GLU A 47 -16.18 7.46 16.35
CA GLU A 47 -16.44 6.92 17.70
C GLU A 47 -15.31 6.04 18.23
N ILE A 48 -14.22 5.85 17.47
CA ILE A 48 -13.08 5.03 17.91
C ILE A 48 -12.52 5.45 19.28
N PRO A 49 -12.50 6.75 19.68
CA PRO A 49 -12.04 7.13 21.02
C PRO A 49 -12.88 6.51 22.15
N ASP A 50 -14.14 6.15 21.90
CA ASP A 50 -15.02 5.58 22.93
C ASP A 50 -14.70 4.13 23.27
N TYR A 51 -13.96 3.46 22.40
CA TYR A 51 -13.48 2.08 22.58
C TYR A 51 -12.08 2.00 23.21
N LEU A 52 -11.52 3.12 23.64
CA LEU A 52 -10.17 3.21 24.18
C LEU A 52 -10.20 3.81 25.57
N GLU A 53 -9.34 3.30 26.46
CA GLU A 53 -9.23 3.72 27.85
C GLU A 53 -7.85 4.30 28.16
N LYS A 54 -7.75 5.05 29.26
CA LYS A 54 -6.47 5.55 29.77
C LYS A 54 -5.52 4.38 30.05
N GLY A 55 -4.34 4.46 29.47
CA GLY A 55 -3.31 3.40 29.57
C GLY A 55 -3.24 2.48 28.38
N ASP A 56 -4.24 2.51 27.48
CA ASP A 56 -4.12 1.83 26.19
C ASP A 56 -3.01 2.43 25.35
N MET A 57 -2.52 1.64 24.38
CA MET A 57 -1.55 2.06 23.39
C MET A 57 -2.09 1.77 21.99
N ILE A 58 -2.08 2.78 21.10
CA ILE A 58 -2.28 2.60 19.66
C ILE A 58 -0.94 2.67 18.96
N VAL A 59 -0.63 1.65 18.16
CA VAL A 59 0.53 1.63 17.28
C VAL A 59 0.07 1.89 15.84
N LEU A 60 0.61 2.94 15.22
CA LEU A 60 0.24 3.40 13.88
C LEU A 60 1.40 3.19 12.90
N ASN A 61 1.07 2.79 11.67
CA ASN A 61 2.05 2.68 10.60
C ASN A 61 2.20 4.03 9.88
N ASP A 62 3.35 4.70 10.06
CA ASP A 62 3.66 6.02 9.50
C ASP A 62 4.27 5.98 8.08
N THR A 63 4.21 4.82 7.43
CA THR A 63 4.67 4.70 6.05
C THR A 63 3.93 5.67 5.14
N LYS A 64 4.65 6.20 4.14
CA LYS A 64 4.09 7.09 3.12
C LYS A 64 4.06 6.40 1.77
N VAL A 65 2.88 6.38 1.16
CA VAL A 65 2.70 5.83 -0.20
C VAL A 65 3.40 6.74 -1.19
N ILE A 66 4.23 6.13 -2.05
CA ILE A 66 4.84 6.81 -3.19
C ILE A 66 3.97 6.61 -4.43
N PRO A 67 4.01 7.52 -5.42
CA PRO A 67 3.36 7.30 -6.72
C PRO A 67 4.13 6.24 -7.51
N GLY A 68 4.12 5.01 -7.01
CA GLY A 68 5.01 3.92 -7.41
C GLY A 68 4.66 3.25 -8.74
N ARG A 69 3.66 3.73 -9.49
CA ARG A 69 3.30 3.16 -10.80
C ARG A 69 3.79 4.04 -11.93
N LEU A 70 4.58 3.49 -12.85
CA LEU A 70 5.05 4.17 -14.05
C LEU A 70 4.67 3.40 -15.32
N PHE A 71 4.37 4.13 -16.38
CA PHE A 71 4.15 3.60 -17.72
C PHE A 71 5.28 4.07 -18.64
N LEU A 72 6.14 3.15 -19.06
CA LEU A 72 7.30 3.42 -19.88
C LEU A 72 7.12 2.81 -21.28
N LYS A 73 7.90 3.29 -22.23
CA LYS A 73 7.91 2.82 -23.61
C LYS A 73 9.21 2.10 -23.94
N LYS A 74 9.10 0.98 -24.64
CA LYS A 74 10.27 0.39 -25.35
C LYS A 74 10.58 1.22 -26.61
N ALA A 75 11.77 1.12 -27.14
CA ALA A 75 12.14 1.71 -28.42
C ALA A 75 11.19 1.27 -29.57
N THR A 76 10.59 0.09 -29.47
CA THR A 76 9.59 -0.45 -30.42
C THR A 76 8.18 0.08 -30.20
N GLY A 77 7.96 1.05 -29.29
CA GLY A 77 6.67 1.66 -28.96
C GLY A 77 5.82 0.88 -27.97
N GLY A 78 6.16 -0.36 -27.62
CA GLY A 78 5.40 -1.18 -26.68
C GLY A 78 5.45 -0.59 -25.25
N THR A 79 4.30 -0.53 -24.57
CA THR A 79 4.20 -0.02 -23.19
C THR A 79 4.58 -1.10 -22.18
N VAL A 80 5.30 -0.69 -21.12
CA VAL A 80 5.63 -1.48 -19.94
C VAL A 80 5.09 -0.74 -18.73
N GLU A 81 4.23 -1.38 -17.96
CA GLU A 81 3.80 -0.92 -16.65
C GLU A 81 4.82 -1.40 -15.62
N LEU A 82 5.33 -0.49 -14.82
CA LEU A 82 6.19 -0.76 -13.68
C LEU A 82 5.45 -0.41 -12.39
N LEU A 83 5.63 -1.25 -11.38
CA LEU A 83 5.21 -0.96 -10.01
C LEU A 83 6.43 -1.09 -9.11
N PHE A 84 6.79 -0.02 -8.44
CA PHE A 84 7.90 0.04 -7.50
C PHE A 84 7.76 -1.06 -6.44
N HIS A 85 8.85 -1.74 -6.15
CA HIS A 85 8.91 -2.75 -5.09
C HIS A 85 9.87 -2.32 -3.98
N LYS A 86 11.13 -2.05 -4.33
CA LYS A 86 12.13 -1.53 -3.38
C LYS A 86 13.30 -0.86 -4.11
N ALA A 87 13.93 0.12 -3.46
CA ALA A 87 15.23 0.62 -3.88
C ALA A 87 16.34 -0.30 -3.35
N ILE A 88 17.35 -0.58 -4.16
CA ILE A 88 18.60 -1.23 -3.75
C ILE A 88 19.59 -0.16 -3.31
N ASP A 89 19.71 0.87 -4.11
CA ASP A 89 20.52 2.08 -3.89
C ASP A 89 19.85 3.28 -4.58
N LYS A 90 20.53 4.44 -4.62
CA LYS A 90 20.03 5.66 -5.24
C LYS A 90 19.63 5.46 -6.71
N ASN A 91 20.42 4.68 -7.45
CA ASN A 91 20.30 4.53 -8.91
C ASN A 91 19.54 3.27 -9.32
N THR A 92 19.44 2.29 -8.41
CA THR A 92 18.96 0.94 -8.72
C THR A 92 17.70 0.61 -7.95
N THR A 93 16.67 0.20 -8.66
CA THR A 93 15.38 -0.19 -8.06
C THR A 93 14.91 -1.52 -8.62
N ILE A 94 14.16 -2.26 -7.80
CA ILE A 94 13.41 -3.43 -8.23
C ILE A 94 11.95 -3.02 -8.38
N CYS A 95 11.37 -3.41 -9.52
CA CYS A 95 9.96 -3.20 -9.81
C CYS A 95 9.29 -4.52 -10.19
N ILE A 96 8.00 -4.62 -9.93
CA ILE A 96 7.14 -5.58 -10.62
C ILE A 96 6.78 -4.98 -11.96
N PHE A 97 6.76 -5.80 -13.01
CA PHE A 97 6.44 -5.30 -14.34
C PHE A 97 5.29 -6.06 -15.00
N LYS A 98 4.60 -5.35 -15.89
CA LYS A 98 3.64 -5.94 -16.83
C LYS A 98 3.96 -5.46 -18.23
N SER A 99 4.14 -6.40 -19.15
CA SER A 99 4.45 -6.13 -20.55
C SER A 99 3.79 -7.16 -21.44
N SER A 100 3.29 -6.73 -22.59
CA SER A 100 2.67 -7.63 -23.60
C SER A 100 3.69 -8.55 -24.29
N ARG A 101 4.97 -8.16 -24.30
CA ARG A 101 6.07 -8.95 -24.88
C ARG A 101 7.18 -9.09 -23.85
N LYS A 102 7.96 -10.17 -23.99
CA LYS A 102 9.12 -10.45 -23.14
C LYS A 102 10.06 -9.25 -23.08
N LEU A 103 10.58 -8.99 -21.89
CA LEU A 103 11.67 -8.03 -21.67
C LEU A 103 13.01 -8.74 -21.79
N THR A 104 14.05 -7.99 -22.12
CA THR A 104 15.43 -8.50 -22.20
C THR A 104 16.38 -7.58 -21.43
N ILE A 105 17.44 -8.13 -20.87
CA ILE A 105 18.49 -7.39 -20.18
C ILE A 105 19.10 -6.36 -21.16
N ASN A 106 19.57 -5.23 -20.64
CA ASN A 106 20.08 -4.07 -21.37
C ASN A 106 19.04 -3.32 -22.24
N THR A 107 17.77 -3.73 -22.23
CA THR A 107 16.71 -2.94 -22.87
C THR A 107 16.49 -1.63 -22.11
N LYS A 108 16.35 -0.53 -22.86
CA LYS A 108 15.96 0.77 -22.33
C LYS A 108 14.44 0.88 -22.31
N LEU A 109 13.92 1.39 -21.19
CA LEU A 109 12.50 1.72 -21.01
C LEU A 109 12.41 3.23 -20.82
N TYR A 110 11.78 3.91 -21.75
CA TYR A 110 11.74 5.36 -21.86
C TYR A 110 10.49 5.93 -21.21
N LEU A 111 10.65 6.94 -20.37
CA LEU A 111 9.59 7.85 -19.97
C LEU A 111 9.46 8.95 -21.03
N ASP A 112 10.61 9.54 -21.40
CA ASP A 112 10.79 10.51 -22.47
C ASP A 112 12.20 10.34 -23.07
N ASN A 113 12.66 11.28 -23.91
CA ASN A 113 13.96 11.20 -24.58
C ASN A 113 15.16 11.23 -23.62
N ASN A 114 15.01 11.87 -22.46
CA ASN A 114 16.10 12.07 -21.49
C ASN A 114 16.00 11.10 -20.30
N ASN A 115 14.80 10.67 -19.98
CA ASN A 115 14.52 9.83 -18.81
C ASN A 115 14.18 8.41 -19.23
N PHE A 116 15.10 7.47 -18.92
CA PHE A 116 14.91 6.05 -19.19
C PHE A 116 15.60 5.19 -18.14
N PHE A 117 15.01 4.04 -17.88
CA PHE A 117 15.64 2.96 -17.13
C PHE A 117 16.36 1.99 -18.07
N VAL A 118 17.43 1.38 -17.56
CA VAL A 118 18.11 0.23 -18.22
C VAL A 118 17.80 -1.02 -17.41
N ILE A 119 17.30 -2.06 -18.06
CA ILE A 119 17.06 -3.37 -17.43
C ILE A 119 18.40 -4.03 -17.13
N LYS A 120 18.66 -4.33 -15.86
CA LYS A 120 19.87 -5.00 -15.38
C LYS A 120 19.68 -6.47 -15.12
N ASP A 121 18.48 -6.84 -14.63
CA ASP A 121 18.13 -8.25 -14.35
C ASP A 121 16.63 -8.45 -14.45
N ILE A 122 16.22 -9.70 -14.68
CA ILE A 122 14.81 -10.11 -14.77
C ILE A 122 14.67 -11.44 -14.06
N ASN A 123 13.81 -11.47 -13.03
CA ASN A 123 13.49 -12.68 -12.28
C ASN A 123 11.96 -12.78 -12.12
N ASP A 124 11.33 -13.76 -12.78
CA ASP A 124 9.88 -13.91 -12.87
C ASP A 124 9.18 -12.61 -13.32
N ASN A 125 8.39 -12.03 -12.43
CA ASN A 125 7.68 -10.77 -12.66
C ASN A 125 8.40 -9.56 -12.05
N TYR A 126 9.61 -9.74 -11.53
CA TYR A 126 10.48 -8.67 -11.03
C TYR A 126 11.51 -8.28 -12.07
N VAL A 127 11.80 -6.99 -12.11
CA VAL A 127 12.85 -6.41 -12.96
C VAL A 127 13.72 -5.49 -12.14
N THR A 128 15.04 -5.67 -12.24
CA THR A 128 16.01 -4.75 -11.67
C THR A 128 16.36 -3.69 -12.71
N LEU A 129 16.16 -2.45 -12.32
CA LEU A 129 16.26 -1.29 -13.20
C LEU A 129 17.34 -0.34 -12.68
N TYR A 130 18.16 0.16 -13.59
CA TYR A 130 19.13 1.21 -13.34
C TYR A 130 18.67 2.51 -13.98
N TYR A 131 18.74 3.62 -13.23
CA TYR A 131 18.55 4.98 -13.69
C TYR A 131 19.82 5.78 -13.43
N HIS A 132 20.19 6.71 -14.32
CA HIS A 132 21.45 7.47 -14.24
C HIS A 132 21.49 8.46 -13.07
N ASP A 133 20.34 8.79 -12.47
CA ASP A 133 20.20 9.66 -11.30
C ASP A 133 19.35 8.97 -10.23
N ASP A 134 18.70 9.70 -9.34
CA ASP A 134 17.85 9.17 -8.27
C ASP A 134 16.59 8.51 -8.84
N SER A 135 16.56 7.17 -8.78
CA SER A 135 15.46 6.36 -9.31
C SER A 135 14.13 6.62 -8.58
N LEU A 136 14.18 6.90 -7.27
CA LEU A 136 12.97 7.21 -6.49
C LEU A 136 12.39 8.56 -6.88
N SER A 137 13.23 9.56 -7.12
CA SER A 137 12.81 10.87 -7.60
C SER A 137 12.04 10.79 -8.91
N LEU A 138 12.42 9.87 -9.82
CA LEU A 138 11.68 9.67 -11.06
C LEU A 138 10.25 9.19 -10.80
N PHE A 139 10.06 8.23 -9.87
CA PHE A 139 8.72 7.81 -9.44
C PHE A 139 7.94 8.95 -8.79
N MET A 140 8.58 9.70 -7.89
CA MET A 140 7.91 10.82 -7.18
C MET A 140 7.39 11.91 -8.13
N ASN A 141 8.13 12.18 -9.21
CA ASN A 141 7.79 13.26 -10.15
C ASN A 141 6.83 12.83 -11.26
N HIS A 142 6.85 11.57 -11.67
CA HIS A 142 6.15 11.09 -12.87
C HIS A 142 5.24 9.88 -12.63
N GLY A 143 5.26 9.32 -11.43
CA GLY A 143 4.46 8.15 -11.11
C GLY A 143 3.00 8.47 -10.82
N GLU A 144 2.18 7.42 -10.87
CA GLU A 144 0.78 7.44 -10.46
C GLU A 144 0.61 6.70 -9.13
N VAL A 145 -0.37 7.12 -8.34
CA VAL A 145 -0.75 6.39 -7.10
C VAL A 145 -1.25 5.00 -7.47
N PRO A 146 -0.65 3.93 -6.91
CA PRO A 146 -1.00 2.56 -7.25
C PRO A 146 -2.25 2.08 -6.49
N LEU A 147 -3.43 2.56 -6.89
CA LEU A 147 -4.68 2.11 -6.28
C LEU A 147 -4.84 0.58 -6.38
N PRO A 148 -5.46 -0.06 -5.37
CA PRO A 148 -5.76 -1.49 -5.39
C PRO A 148 -6.61 -1.88 -6.60
N LYS A 149 -6.38 -3.09 -7.14
CA LYS A 149 -7.06 -3.56 -8.38
C LYS A 149 -8.57 -3.67 -8.27
N TYR A 150 -9.12 -3.81 -7.07
CA TYR A 150 -10.58 -3.85 -6.87
C TYR A 150 -11.22 -2.47 -7.01
N ILE A 151 -10.44 -1.38 -6.91
CA ILE A 151 -10.88 -0.03 -7.25
C ILE A 151 -10.77 0.13 -8.77
N LYS A 152 -11.86 -0.16 -9.47
CA LYS A 152 -11.91 -0.18 -10.95
C LYS A 152 -12.03 1.23 -11.54
N ARG A 153 -11.13 2.15 -11.18
CA ARG A 153 -11.01 3.49 -11.80
C ARG A 153 -9.54 3.92 -11.84
N LYS A 154 -9.24 4.90 -12.67
CA LYS A 154 -7.92 5.55 -12.67
C LYS A 154 -7.73 6.37 -11.39
N ALA A 155 -6.48 6.48 -10.95
CA ALA A 155 -6.11 7.40 -9.89
C ALA A 155 -6.36 8.85 -10.33
N THR A 156 -6.80 9.67 -9.40
CA THR A 156 -7.01 11.11 -9.58
C THR A 156 -6.00 11.90 -8.74
N LYS A 157 -5.92 13.21 -8.93
CA LYS A 157 -5.06 14.07 -8.08
C LYS A 157 -5.46 14.01 -6.60
N GLU A 158 -6.75 13.85 -6.32
CA GLU A 158 -7.25 13.71 -4.94
C GLU A 158 -6.72 12.45 -4.25
N ASP A 159 -6.47 11.36 -5.01
CA ASP A 159 -5.96 10.12 -4.44
C ASP A 159 -4.54 10.27 -3.88
N ILE A 160 -3.76 11.25 -4.33
CA ILE A 160 -2.43 11.55 -3.78
C ILE A 160 -2.53 11.83 -2.27
N ASP A 161 -3.54 12.61 -1.87
CA ASP A 161 -3.78 12.95 -0.48
C ASP A 161 -4.68 11.94 0.23
N ARG A 162 -5.69 11.40 -0.47
CA ARG A 162 -6.71 10.53 0.12
C ARG A 162 -6.22 9.11 0.35
N TYR A 163 -5.31 8.61 -0.50
CA TYR A 163 -4.68 7.30 -0.32
C TYR A 163 -3.40 7.39 0.53
N GLN A 164 -3.45 8.28 1.56
CA GLN A 164 -2.41 8.55 2.54
C GLN A 164 -3.02 8.68 3.93
N THR A 165 -2.32 8.23 4.97
CA THR A 165 -2.68 8.55 6.35
C THR A 165 -2.34 10.00 6.66
N THR A 166 -3.02 10.62 7.62
CA THR A 166 -2.77 12.01 8.04
C THR A 166 -1.43 12.19 8.77
N TYR A 167 -0.79 11.09 9.13
CA TYR A 167 0.49 11.02 9.84
C TYR A 167 1.60 10.33 9.02
N ALA A 168 1.38 10.09 7.73
CA ALA A 168 2.38 9.49 6.84
C ALA A 168 3.67 10.33 6.79
N LYS A 169 4.82 9.68 6.99
CA LYS A 169 6.12 10.35 7.12
C LYS A 169 7.19 9.73 6.21
N ASN A 170 7.38 8.42 6.28
CA ASN A 170 8.51 7.71 5.67
C ASN A 170 8.12 7.12 4.31
N ASN A 171 8.69 7.65 3.21
CA ASN A 171 8.44 7.17 1.85
C ASN A 171 8.93 5.74 1.65
N GLY A 172 8.18 4.91 0.89
CA GLY A 172 8.60 3.56 0.51
C GLY A 172 7.47 2.56 0.27
N SER A 173 6.25 2.91 0.62
CA SER A 173 5.08 2.03 0.46
C SER A 173 4.43 2.22 -0.91
N VAL A 174 3.90 1.15 -1.48
CA VAL A 174 3.03 1.19 -2.67
C VAL A 174 1.56 0.93 -2.34
N ALA A 175 1.26 0.67 -1.07
CA ALA A 175 -0.11 0.57 -0.59
C ALA A 175 -0.26 1.32 0.74
N ALA A 176 -1.41 1.97 0.93
CA ALA A 176 -1.71 2.66 2.18
C ALA A 176 -2.06 1.66 3.29
N PRO A 177 -1.68 1.90 4.55
CA PRO A 177 -2.24 1.20 5.69
C PRO A 177 -3.71 1.60 5.86
N THR A 178 -4.60 0.81 5.23
CA THR A 178 -6.00 1.21 4.96
C THR A 178 -6.80 1.51 6.22
N ALA A 179 -6.56 0.79 7.32
CA ALA A 179 -7.20 1.08 8.61
C ALA A 179 -6.83 2.48 9.13
N GLY A 180 -5.60 2.94 8.84
CA GLY A 180 -5.10 4.25 9.24
C GLY A 180 -5.69 5.44 8.44
N LEU A 181 -6.32 5.18 7.28
CA LEU A 181 -6.85 6.23 6.41
C LEU A 181 -7.98 7.07 7.04
N HIS A 182 -8.63 6.53 8.06
CA HIS A 182 -9.79 7.14 8.70
C HIS A 182 -9.41 8.08 9.85
N PHE A 183 -8.17 7.99 10.37
CA PHE A 183 -7.70 8.90 11.42
C PHE A 183 -7.56 10.32 10.90
N THR A 184 -8.12 11.27 11.66
CA THR A 184 -7.87 12.70 11.51
C THR A 184 -6.99 13.21 12.65
N LYS A 185 -6.39 14.38 12.48
CA LYS A 185 -5.63 15.02 13.57
C LYS A 185 -6.49 15.24 14.81
N ASN A 186 -7.80 15.53 14.61
CA ASN A 186 -8.74 15.72 15.70
C ASN A 186 -8.97 14.44 16.49
N ILE A 187 -9.24 13.31 15.82
CA ILE A 187 -9.41 12.00 16.49
C ILE A 187 -8.13 11.63 17.27
N LEU A 188 -6.95 11.77 16.67
CA LEU A 188 -5.68 11.49 17.36
C LEU A 188 -5.50 12.40 18.59
N HIS A 189 -5.91 13.65 18.50
CA HIS A 189 -5.90 14.57 19.64
C HIS A 189 -6.84 14.12 20.76
N GLN A 190 -8.08 13.76 20.44
CA GLN A 190 -9.06 13.25 21.41
C GLN A 190 -8.55 11.98 22.11
N ILE A 191 -7.99 11.03 21.36
CA ILE A 191 -7.40 9.80 21.89
C ILE A 191 -6.27 10.13 22.88
N LYS A 192 -5.37 11.05 22.52
CA LYS A 192 -4.28 11.48 23.39
C LYS A 192 -4.78 12.18 24.65
N GLN A 193 -5.85 12.98 24.56
CA GLN A 193 -6.47 13.62 25.74
C GLN A 193 -7.10 12.63 26.72
N LYS A 194 -7.54 11.45 26.27
CA LYS A 194 -7.98 10.36 27.12
C LYS A 194 -6.85 9.64 27.88
N GLY A 195 -5.57 9.98 27.61
CA GLY A 195 -4.42 9.33 28.20
C GLY A 195 -4.01 8.02 27.54
N VAL A 196 -4.46 7.82 26.29
CA VAL A 196 -4.02 6.72 25.43
C VAL A 196 -2.69 7.09 24.80
N LEU A 197 -1.74 6.15 24.79
CA LEU A 197 -0.44 6.31 24.14
C LEU A 197 -0.59 6.14 22.63
N ILE A 198 0.10 6.99 21.86
CA ILE A 198 0.14 6.90 20.40
C ILE A 198 1.60 6.74 19.99
N GLU A 199 1.91 5.57 19.43
CA GLU A 199 3.23 5.22 18.97
C GLU A 199 3.25 4.90 17.48
N TYR A 200 4.43 4.95 16.88
CA TYR A 200 4.57 4.80 15.43
C TYR A 200 5.63 3.76 15.10
N LEU A 201 5.34 2.94 14.10
CA LEU A 201 6.30 2.11 13.39
C LEU A 201 6.26 2.44 11.90
N THR A 202 7.31 2.10 11.19
CA THR A 202 7.31 2.15 9.71
C THR A 202 7.27 0.73 9.16
N LEU A 203 6.20 0.37 8.46
CA LEU A 203 6.08 -0.85 7.68
C LEU A 203 5.75 -0.49 6.23
N HIS A 204 6.71 -0.72 5.33
CA HIS A 204 6.49 -0.44 3.91
C HIS A 204 5.67 -1.55 3.27
N VAL A 205 4.37 -1.27 3.07
CA VAL A 205 3.44 -2.22 2.45
C VAL A 205 3.76 -2.34 0.97
N THR A 206 4.09 -3.55 0.53
CA THR A 206 4.46 -3.86 -0.86
C THR A 206 3.27 -4.37 -1.66
N TYR A 207 3.50 -4.59 -2.97
CA TYR A 207 2.49 -5.21 -3.85
C TYR A 207 2.05 -6.61 -3.41
N ASN A 208 2.88 -7.31 -2.64
CA ASN A 208 2.57 -8.67 -2.19
C ASN A 208 1.25 -8.73 -1.41
N THR A 209 0.88 -7.65 -0.71
CA THR A 209 -0.43 -7.49 -0.05
C THR A 209 -1.62 -7.62 -1.01
N PHE A 210 -1.43 -7.30 -2.30
CA PHE A 210 -2.45 -7.41 -3.33
C PHE A 210 -2.31 -8.64 -4.23
N LYS A 211 -1.32 -9.51 -3.97
CA LYS A 211 -1.11 -10.74 -4.73
C LYS A 211 -2.26 -11.71 -4.44
N PRO A 212 -3.05 -12.11 -5.43
CA PRO A 212 -4.14 -13.06 -5.21
C PRO A 212 -3.59 -14.40 -4.72
N ILE A 213 -4.30 -15.03 -3.79
CA ILE A 213 -4.05 -16.42 -3.42
C ILE A 213 -4.52 -17.29 -4.58
N SER A 214 -3.60 -18.01 -5.22
CA SER A 214 -3.86 -18.83 -6.41
C SER A 214 -3.96 -20.33 -6.12
N LYS A 215 -3.56 -20.76 -4.92
CA LYS A 215 -3.59 -22.16 -4.50
C LYS A 215 -4.82 -22.42 -3.62
N ASP A 216 -5.45 -23.58 -3.78
CA ASP A 216 -6.59 -23.98 -2.93
C ASP A 216 -6.19 -24.06 -1.45
N ASP A 217 -5.02 -24.62 -1.16
CA ASP A 217 -4.41 -24.57 0.17
C ASP A 217 -3.71 -23.22 0.35
N TYR A 218 -4.31 -22.33 1.15
CA TYR A 218 -3.78 -20.98 1.38
C TYR A 218 -2.49 -20.99 2.22
N THR A 219 -2.18 -22.05 2.95
CA THR A 219 -0.91 -22.17 3.72
C THR A 219 0.30 -22.27 2.81
N LEU A 220 0.10 -22.66 1.55
CA LEU A 220 1.14 -22.73 0.51
C LEU A 220 1.31 -21.40 -0.26
N HIS A 221 0.60 -20.35 0.15
CA HIS A 221 0.77 -19.02 -0.45
C HIS A 221 2.01 -18.35 0.10
N GLU A 222 2.95 -18.02 -0.78
CA GLU A 222 4.15 -17.28 -0.41
C GLU A 222 3.83 -15.80 -0.23
N ILE A 223 3.89 -15.36 1.02
CA ILE A 223 3.82 -13.96 1.40
C ILE A 223 5.24 -13.43 1.36
N GLY A 224 5.48 -12.38 0.57
CA GLY A 224 6.80 -11.74 0.52
C GLY A 224 7.15 -11.03 1.83
N SER A 225 8.43 -10.66 1.98
CA SER A 225 8.89 -9.84 3.10
C SER A 225 8.62 -8.37 2.87
N GLU A 226 8.38 -7.63 3.95
CA GLU A 226 8.21 -6.19 3.96
C GLU A 226 9.22 -5.56 4.92
N TYR A 227 9.69 -4.35 4.59
CA TYR A 227 10.61 -3.61 5.45
C TYR A 227 9.84 -3.06 6.65
N CYS A 228 10.36 -3.34 7.85
CA CYS A 228 9.81 -2.80 9.09
C CYS A 228 10.92 -2.11 9.89
N SER A 229 10.60 -0.94 10.45
CA SER A 229 11.46 -0.20 11.39
C SER A 229 10.65 0.19 12.61
N ILE A 230 11.17 -0.15 13.78
CA ILE A 230 10.56 0.10 15.09
C ILE A 230 11.58 0.86 15.94
N SER A 231 11.12 1.90 16.66
CA SER A 231 11.99 2.64 17.58
C SER A 231 12.32 1.80 18.82
N GLU A 232 13.47 2.04 19.43
CA GLU A 232 13.85 1.37 20.70
C GLU A 232 12.84 1.63 21.82
N ASN A 233 12.20 2.80 21.85
CA ASN A 233 11.19 3.15 22.84
C ASN A 233 9.91 2.32 22.69
N LEU A 234 9.53 1.96 21.47
CA LEU A 234 8.37 1.11 21.22
C LEU A 234 8.65 -0.37 21.53
N MET A 235 9.92 -0.77 21.58
CA MET A 235 10.33 -2.15 21.91
C MET A 235 10.42 -2.41 23.42
N LYS A 236 10.39 -1.38 24.24
CA LYS A 236 10.38 -1.44 25.72
C LYS A 236 8.96 -1.48 26.26
#